data_7737b87ff5a574eddaac32ea925c4d97
#
_entry.id   7737b87ff5a574eddaac32ea925c4d97
#
_cell.length_a   1.000
_cell.length_b   1.000
_cell.length_c   1.000
_cell.angle_alpha   90.00
_cell.angle_beta   90.00
_cell.angle_gamma   90.00
#
_symmetry.space_group_name_H-M   'P 1'
#
loop_
_entity.id
_entity.type
_entity.pdbx_description
1 polymer ?
#
loop_
_entity_poly.entity_id
_entity_poly.type
_entity_poly.pdbx_seq_one_letter_code
_entity_poly.pdbx_strand_id
1 'polypeptide(L)'
;MAMAISDWLKRSFSLGLEIERKTNIIALAAFFLALGGVLFQAIAYFRGPEVNLFPPDQVVLRAQVYPLDNQKYMTLIARMAYVNTGQPGYNGTLRRETVRLRLDTQDYEWVWYRFLSTDAKGTELQRVDKGEAKPLPVTAGSSESHETEFVPRRVRCQPNQTGCDTNANFLDKEQLLAALEKQGQLRFTFITEIYGEQSVTVTCTVDVDAGLRLALKEYDWMAASCWEVK
;
A
#
# COMPACT_ATOMS: atom_id res chain seq x y z
N MET A 1 -41.78 13.63 31.23
CA MET A 1 -41.37 12.67 30.17
C MET A 1 -40.54 11.48 30.71
N ALA A 2 -39.99 11.51 31.95
CA ALA A 2 -39.22 10.43 32.56
C ALA A 2 -40.05 9.27 33.15
N MET A 3 -41.40 9.45 33.38
CA MET A 3 -42.24 8.42 33.95
C MET A 3 -42.66 7.32 32.97
N ALA A 4 -42.69 7.60 31.66
CA ALA A 4 -43.15 6.65 30.64
C ALA A 4 -42.13 5.50 30.35
N ILE A 5 -40.84 5.72 30.59
CA ILE A 5 -39.78 4.73 30.34
C ILE A 5 -39.76 3.65 31.42
N SER A 6 -40.06 4.03 32.67
CA SER A 6 -40.07 3.08 33.80
C SER A 6 -41.26 2.12 33.72
N ASP A 7 -42.42 2.57 33.22
CA ASP A 7 -43.61 1.73 33.06
C ASP A 7 -43.52 0.80 31.85
N TRP A 8 -42.85 1.23 30.79
CA TRP A 8 -42.59 0.39 29.62
C TRP A 8 -41.60 -0.75 29.98
N LEU A 9 -40.56 -0.44 30.75
CA LEU A 9 -39.59 -1.44 31.25
C LEU A 9 -40.29 -2.44 32.19
N LYS A 10 -41.16 -2.01 33.10
CA LYS A 10 -41.89 -2.91 33.98
C LYS A 10 -42.88 -3.81 33.20
N ARG A 11 -43.53 -3.35 32.15
CA ARG A 11 -44.43 -4.17 31.31
C ARG A 11 -43.69 -5.15 30.42
N SER A 12 -42.48 -4.82 29.96
CA SER A 12 -41.66 -5.72 29.16
C SER A 12 -41.09 -6.88 29.95
N PHE A 13 -40.87 -6.70 31.26
CA PHE A 13 -40.39 -7.75 32.16
C PHE A 13 -41.50 -8.65 32.76
N SER A 14 -42.79 -8.35 32.53
CA SER A 14 -43.90 -9.15 33.01
C SER A 14 -44.39 -10.24 32.05
N LEU A 15 -43.62 -10.52 30.99
CA LEU A 15 -43.88 -11.67 30.13
C LEU A 15 -43.34 -12.95 30.79
N GLY A 16 -44.11 -13.45 31.79
CA GLY A 16 -44.22 -14.87 32.12
C GLY A 16 -42.97 -15.71 32.42
N LEU A 17 -41.85 -15.09 32.74
CA LEU A 17 -40.66 -15.81 33.19
C LEU A 17 -40.63 -15.79 34.75
N GLU A 18 -41.35 -16.73 35.36
CA GLU A 18 -41.10 -17.12 36.76
C GLU A 18 -39.73 -17.82 36.82
N ILE A 19 -38.70 -17.03 37.06
CA ILE A 19 -37.32 -17.49 37.01
C ILE A 19 -36.89 -17.76 38.45
N GLU A 20 -36.69 -19.03 38.80
CA GLU A 20 -36.07 -19.40 40.09
C GLU A 20 -34.72 -18.68 40.28
N ARG A 21 -34.55 -18.03 41.45
CA ARG A 21 -33.50 -17.04 41.75
C ARG A 21 -32.06 -17.50 41.44
N LYS A 22 -31.78 -18.81 41.42
CA LYS A 22 -30.45 -19.38 41.10
C LYS A 22 -30.22 -19.57 39.62
N THR A 23 -31.23 -19.95 38.88
CA THR A 23 -31.17 -20.11 37.40
C THR A 23 -31.02 -18.76 36.70
N ASN A 24 -31.54 -17.70 37.32
CA ASN A 24 -31.46 -16.33 36.84
C ASN A 24 -30.06 -15.76 36.75
N ILE A 25 -29.20 -16.02 37.72
CA ILE A 25 -27.83 -15.46 37.75
C ILE A 25 -27.02 -16.10 36.62
N ILE A 26 -27.15 -17.41 36.39
CA ILE A 26 -26.44 -18.12 35.33
C ILE A 26 -26.97 -17.67 33.94
N ALA A 27 -28.28 -17.57 33.76
CA ALA A 27 -28.88 -17.11 32.52
C ALA A 27 -28.53 -15.64 32.22
N LEU A 28 -28.49 -14.79 33.24
CA LEU A 28 -28.07 -13.40 33.09
C LEU A 28 -26.60 -13.27 32.73
N ALA A 29 -25.73 -14.05 33.39
CA ALA A 29 -24.31 -14.09 33.04
C ALA A 29 -24.09 -14.60 31.62
N ALA A 30 -24.78 -15.67 31.20
CA ALA A 30 -24.73 -16.20 29.85
C ALA A 30 -25.21 -15.17 28.81
N PHE A 31 -26.28 -14.42 29.10
CA PHE A 31 -26.79 -13.35 28.26
C PHE A 31 -25.76 -12.23 28.06
N PHE A 32 -25.13 -11.76 29.15
CA PHE A 32 -24.09 -10.72 29.06
C PHE A 32 -22.83 -11.20 28.33
N LEU A 33 -22.44 -12.46 28.50
CA LEU A 33 -21.33 -13.05 27.75
C LEU A 33 -21.67 -13.14 26.25
N ALA A 34 -22.88 -13.59 25.91
CA ALA A 34 -23.33 -13.64 24.53
C ALA A 34 -23.42 -12.24 23.92
N LEU A 35 -24.01 -11.27 24.65
CA LEU A 35 -24.12 -9.88 24.19
C LEU A 35 -22.72 -9.26 24.03
N GLY A 36 -21.81 -9.49 24.97
CA GLY A 36 -20.42 -9.05 24.89
C GLY A 36 -19.70 -9.65 23.68
N GLY A 37 -19.92 -10.93 23.41
CA GLY A 37 -19.39 -11.60 22.21
C GLY A 37 -19.93 -10.99 20.90
N VAL A 38 -21.22 -10.74 20.82
CA VAL A 38 -21.85 -10.10 19.65
C VAL A 38 -21.35 -8.67 19.47
N LEU A 39 -21.24 -7.87 20.54
CA LEU A 39 -20.71 -6.52 20.48
C LEU A 39 -19.25 -6.51 20.07
N PHE A 40 -18.44 -7.43 20.60
CA PHE A 40 -17.04 -7.57 20.20
C PHE A 40 -16.91 -7.92 18.72
N GLN A 41 -17.71 -8.88 18.23
CA GLN A 41 -17.74 -9.22 16.81
C GLN A 41 -18.21 -8.06 15.93
N ALA A 42 -19.22 -7.31 16.37
CA ALA A 42 -19.69 -6.12 15.65
C ALA A 42 -18.61 -5.03 15.57
N ILE A 43 -17.93 -4.74 16.70
CA ILE A 43 -16.82 -3.76 16.71
C ILE A 43 -15.68 -4.23 15.81
N ALA A 44 -15.35 -5.52 15.84
CA ALA A 44 -14.35 -6.09 14.95
C ALA A 44 -14.75 -5.94 13.48
N TYR A 45 -16.01 -6.23 13.15
CA TYR A 45 -16.56 -6.08 11.80
C TYR A 45 -16.44 -4.65 11.26
N PHE A 46 -16.66 -3.64 12.10
CA PHE A 46 -16.57 -2.23 11.71
C PHE A 46 -15.13 -1.72 11.62
N ARG A 47 -14.13 -2.42 12.18
CA ARG A 47 -12.72 -2.00 12.10
C ARG A 47 -12.06 -2.29 10.76
N GLY A 48 -12.54 -3.28 10.00
CA GLY A 48 -11.95 -3.65 8.71
C GLY A 48 -10.53 -4.25 8.78
N PRO A 49 -9.89 -4.46 7.62
CA PRO A 49 -8.48 -4.83 7.55
C PRO A 49 -7.59 -3.65 7.95
N GLU A 50 -6.50 -3.90 8.64
CA GLU A 50 -5.52 -2.89 9.05
C GLU A 50 -4.19 -3.21 8.39
N VAL A 51 -4.01 -2.68 7.17
CA VAL A 51 -2.81 -2.93 6.37
C VAL A 51 -1.80 -1.80 6.57
N ASN A 52 -0.62 -2.15 7.04
CA ASN A 52 0.51 -1.25 7.19
C ASN A 52 1.49 -1.45 6.04
N LEU A 53 1.96 -0.35 5.47
CA LEU A 53 2.98 -0.30 4.43
C LEU A 53 4.33 0.05 5.07
N PHE A 54 5.38 -0.65 4.67
CA PHE A 54 6.74 -0.35 5.08
C PHE A 54 7.53 0.23 3.91
N PRO A 55 8.44 1.19 4.18
CA PRO A 55 9.31 1.73 3.13
C PRO A 55 10.19 0.61 2.55
N PRO A 56 10.48 0.66 1.25
CA PRO A 56 11.41 -0.29 0.65
C PRO A 56 12.83 -0.06 1.19
N ASP A 57 13.60 -1.13 1.38
CA ASP A 57 15.00 -1.02 1.79
C ASP A 57 15.88 -0.36 0.73
N GLN A 58 15.51 -0.56 -0.53
CA GLN A 58 16.24 -0.09 -1.69
C GLN A 58 15.30 0.35 -2.81
N VAL A 59 15.70 1.41 -3.49
CA VAL A 59 15.07 1.89 -4.73
C VAL A 59 16.07 1.78 -5.86
N VAL A 60 15.65 1.20 -6.98
CA VAL A 60 16.43 1.14 -8.21
C VAL A 60 15.77 2.02 -9.26
N LEU A 61 16.48 3.04 -9.72
CA LEU A 61 16.07 3.85 -10.87
C LEU A 61 16.80 3.35 -12.11
N ARG A 62 16.07 3.21 -13.22
CA ARG A 62 16.61 2.71 -14.47
C ARG A 62 16.03 3.49 -15.64
N ALA A 63 16.90 3.93 -16.56
CA ALA A 63 16.47 4.50 -17.83
C ALA A 63 16.10 3.37 -18.81
N GLN A 64 14.90 3.43 -19.37
CA GLN A 64 14.41 2.47 -20.37
C GLN A 64 13.94 3.19 -21.62
N VAL A 65 14.16 2.54 -22.77
CA VAL A 65 13.63 3.03 -24.05
C VAL A 65 12.21 2.53 -24.23
N TYR A 66 11.29 3.44 -24.47
CA TYR A 66 9.91 3.08 -24.77
C TYR A 66 9.76 2.69 -26.25
N PRO A 67 9.25 1.48 -26.56
CA PRO A 67 9.27 0.95 -27.93
C PRO A 67 8.44 1.75 -28.95
N LEU A 68 7.42 2.50 -28.49
CA LEU A 68 6.49 3.18 -29.39
C LEU A 68 7.02 4.52 -29.91
N ASP A 69 7.77 5.26 -29.11
CA ASP A 69 8.27 6.60 -29.45
C ASP A 69 9.79 6.74 -29.40
N ASN A 70 10.46 5.63 -29.03
CA ASN A 70 11.90 5.55 -28.88
C ASN A 70 12.49 6.55 -27.85
N GLN A 71 11.64 7.11 -26.96
CA GLN A 71 12.07 8.01 -25.89
C GLN A 71 12.58 7.20 -24.69
N LYS A 72 13.64 7.70 -24.07
CA LYS A 72 14.13 7.16 -22.79
C LYS A 72 13.35 7.81 -21.65
N TYR A 73 12.87 7.00 -20.72
CA TYR A 73 12.22 7.46 -19.51
C TYR A 73 12.74 6.67 -18.30
N MET A 74 12.63 7.27 -17.12
CA MET A 74 13.02 6.62 -15.89
C MET A 74 11.91 5.68 -15.41
N THR A 75 12.27 4.44 -15.09
CA THR A 75 11.45 3.49 -14.34
C THR A 75 12.00 3.33 -12.94
N LEU A 76 11.17 2.86 -12.04
CA LEU A 76 11.55 2.63 -10.65
C LEU A 76 11.23 1.18 -10.30
N ILE A 77 12.15 0.53 -9.58
CA ILE A 77 11.95 -0.80 -9.02
C ILE A 77 12.13 -0.69 -7.50
N ALA A 78 11.17 -1.21 -6.75
CA ALA A 78 11.23 -1.25 -5.30
C ALA A 78 10.58 -2.54 -4.78
N ARG A 79 11.11 -3.07 -3.67
CA ARG A 79 10.47 -4.16 -2.94
C ARG A 79 9.53 -3.59 -1.91
N MET A 80 8.24 -3.77 -2.16
CA MET A 80 7.20 -3.33 -1.24
C MET A 80 6.91 -4.40 -0.20
N ALA A 81 6.67 -3.99 1.05
CA ALA A 81 6.32 -4.89 2.15
C ALA A 81 5.07 -4.39 2.87
N TYR A 82 4.15 -5.32 3.15
CA TYR A 82 2.86 -5.07 3.78
C TYR A 82 2.66 -6.01 4.95
N VAL A 83 2.04 -5.50 6.00
CA VAL A 83 1.62 -6.30 7.14
C VAL A 83 0.16 -5.97 7.43
N ASN A 84 -0.69 -6.99 7.44
CA ASN A 84 -2.07 -6.83 7.86
C ASN A 84 -2.18 -7.23 9.35
N THR A 85 -2.28 -6.23 10.23
CA THR A 85 -2.46 -6.41 11.68
C THR A 85 -3.91 -6.56 12.08
N GLY A 86 -4.84 -6.55 11.12
CA GLY A 86 -6.26 -6.72 11.33
C GLY A 86 -6.61 -8.09 11.94
N GLN A 87 -7.83 -8.20 12.42
CA GLN A 87 -8.31 -9.44 13.05
C GLN A 87 -8.46 -10.58 12.02
N PRO A 88 -8.36 -11.86 12.45
CA PRO A 88 -8.58 -13.01 11.58
C PRO A 88 -9.90 -12.90 10.82
N GLY A 89 -9.85 -13.15 9.51
CA GLY A 89 -10.99 -13.04 8.60
C GLY A 89 -11.11 -11.69 7.86
N TYR A 90 -10.36 -10.66 8.26
CA TYR A 90 -10.35 -9.36 7.58
C TYR A 90 -9.11 -9.23 6.67
N ASN A 91 -9.24 -9.73 5.46
CA ASN A 91 -8.20 -9.63 4.46
C ASN A 91 -8.25 -8.26 3.77
N GLY A 92 -7.11 -7.59 3.70
CA GLY A 92 -6.93 -6.42 2.85
C GLY A 92 -6.67 -6.85 1.41
N THR A 93 -7.05 -6.03 0.44
CA THR A 93 -6.64 -6.24 -0.95
C THR A 93 -6.03 -4.97 -1.48
N LEU A 94 -4.75 -5.03 -1.81
CA LEU A 94 -4.05 -3.94 -2.47
C LEU A 94 -4.64 -3.78 -3.86
N ARG A 95 -5.10 -2.58 -4.16
CA ARG A 95 -5.75 -2.27 -5.45
C ARG A 95 -4.76 -1.75 -6.47
N ARG A 96 -3.87 -0.87 -6.03
CA ARG A 96 -2.89 -0.19 -6.87
C ARG A 96 -1.78 0.41 -6.02
N GLU A 97 -0.59 0.44 -6.57
CA GLU A 97 0.55 1.14 -6.01
C GLU A 97 0.98 2.28 -6.94
N THR A 98 1.36 3.38 -6.34
CA THR A 98 1.82 4.59 -7.04
C THR A 98 3.03 5.14 -6.31
N VAL A 99 4.01 5.63 -7.04
CA VAL A 99 5.18 6.31 -6.48
C VAL A 99 5.21 7.73 -7.02
N ARG A 100 5.43 8.70 -6.15
CA ARG A 100 5.62 10.10 -6.49
C ARG A 100 7.01 10.56 -6.11
N LEU A 101 7.64 11.30 -6.99
CA LEU A 101 8.89 12.02 -6.77
C LEU A 101 8.65 13.48 -7.10
N ARG A 102 8.96 14.35 -6.16
CA ARG A 102 8.95 15.79 -6.39
C ARG A 102 10.37 16.30 -6.63
N LEU A 103 10.59 16.87 -7.81
CA LEU A 103 11.83 17.56 -8.16
C LEU A 103 11.51 19.03 -8.40
N ASP A 104 12.12 19.91 -7.61
CA ASP A 104 11.81 21.35 -7.61
C ASP A 104 10.30 21.61 -7.44
N THR A 105 9.63 22.07 -8.50
CA THR A 105 8.19 22.37 -8.53
C THR A 105 7.37 21.33 -9.29
N GLN A 106 8.01 20.29 -9.83
CA GLN A 106 7.39 19.31 -10.71
C GLN A 106 7.21 17.97 -10.01
N ASP A 107 6.01 17.41 -10.10
CA ASP A 107 5.70 16.08 -9.60
C ASP A 107 5.76 15.06 -10.74
N TYR A 108 6.47 13.97 -10.48
CA TYR A 108 6.56 12.81 -11.35
C TYR A 108 5.86 11.64 -10.69
N GLU A 109 5.06 10.91 -11.47
CA GLU A 109 4.26 9.82 -10.95
C GLU A 109 4.50 8.55 -11.76
N TRP A 110 4.80 7.46 -11.03
CA TRP A 110 4.90 6.10 -11.56
C TRP A 110 3.79 5.25 -10.96
N VAL A 111 3.28 4.33 -11.76
CA VAL A 111 2.29 3.34 -11.34
C VAL A 111 2.86 1.95 -11.51
N TRP A 112 2.42 1.03 -10.68
CA TRP A 112 2.84 -0.36 -10.81
C TRP A 112 2.55 -0.92 -12.19
N TYR A 113 3.49 -1.70 -12.70
CA TYR A 113 3.39 -2.26 -14.04
C TYR A 113 3.44 -3.77 -14.01
N ARG A 114 4.46 -4.34 -13.40
CA ARG A 114 4.66 -5.78 -13.27
C ARG A 114 5.36 -6.14 -11.99
N PHE A 115 5.13 -7.38 -11.55
CA PHE A 115 5.86 -7.97 -10.45
C PHE A 115 7.12 -8.65 -10.96
N LEU A 116 8.18 -8.57 -10.17
CA LEU A 116 9.47 -9.17 -10.46
C LEU A 116 9.80 -10.19 -9.37
N SER A 117 10.64 -11.16 -9.70
CA SER A 117 11.36 -11.96 -8.72
C SER A 117 12.84 -11.89 -9.01
N THR A 118 13.63 -12.07 -7.97
CA THR A 118 15.08 -12.23 -8.10
C THR A 118 15.41 -13.70 -7.99
N ASP A 119 15.76 -14.32 -9.11
CA ASP A 119 16.14 -15.73 -9.17
C ASP A 119 17.65 -15.83 -9.29
N ALA A 120 18.25 -16.74 -8.53
CA ALA A 120 19.68 -17.07 -8.64
C ALA A 120 19.88 -18.04 -9.81
N LYS A 121 20.61 -17.60 -10.84
CA LYS A 121 21.03 -18.45 -11.95
C LYS A 121 22.56 -18.61 -11.91
N GLY A 122 23.02 -19.67 -11.23
CA GLY A 122 24.43 -19.82 -10.93
C GLY A 122 24.91 -18.78 -9.91
N THR A 123 25.92 -17.99 -10.27
CA THR A 123 26.47 -16.91 -9.44
C THR A 123 25.82 -15.54 -9.68
N GLU A 124 24.91 -15.44 -10.66
CA GLU A 124 24.26 -14.19 -11.03
C GLU A 124 22.82 -14.15 -10.51
N LEU A 125 22.45 -12.98 -9.97
CA LEU A 125 21.07 -12.67 -9.61
C LEU A 125 20.38 -12.03 -10.80
N GLN A 126 19.38 -12.71 -11.35
CA GLN A 126 18.60 -12.21 -12.47
C GLN A 126 17.18 -11.86 -12.04
N ARG A 127 16.71 -10.67 -12.42
CA ARG A 127 15.31 -10.30 -12.27
C ARG A 127 14.47 -10.96 -13.34
N VAL A 128 13.45 -11.69 -12.92
CA VAL A 128 12.51 -12.42 -13.77
C VAL A 128 11.14 -11.78 -13.65
N ASP A 129 10.51 -11.54 -14.81
CA ASP A 129 9.13 -11.06 -14.90
C ASP A 129 8.15 -12.12 -14.40
N LYS A 130 7.30 -11.78 -13.43
CA LYS A 130 6.22 -12.61 -12.89
C LYS A 130 4.84 -12.26 -13.45
N GLY A 131 4.80 -11.34 -14.39
CA GLY A 131 3.59 -10.88 -15.04
C GLY A 131 3.11 -9.52 -14.58
N GLU A 132 2.02 -9.05 -15.19
CA GLU A 132 1.44 -7.76 -14.89
C GLU A 132 1.04 -7.62 -13.42
N ALA A 133 1.30 -6.43 -12.86
CA ALA A 133 0.84 -6.10 -11.52
C ALA A 133 -0.70 -6.10 -11.47
N LYS A 134 -1.23 -6.83 -10.50
CA LYS A 134 -2.66 -7.03 -10.28
C LYS A 134 -2.98 -6.93 -8.79
N PRO A 135 -4.26 -6.69 -8.44
CA PRO A 135 -4.68 -6.66 -7.05
C PRO A 135 -4.18 -7.87 -6.26
N LEU A 136 -3.60 -7.61 -5.08
CA LEU A 136 -2.95 -8.61 -4.25
C LEU A 136 -3.64 -8.68 -2.89
N PRO A 137 -4.14 -9.86 -2.44
CA PRO A 137 -4.68 -10.02 -1.11
C PRO A 137 -3.57 -10.06 -0.05
N VAL A 138 -3.79 -9.37 1.08
CA VAL A 138 -2.94 -9.46 2.27
C VAL A 138 -3.78 -10.05 3.39
N THR A 139 -3.51 -11.30 3.73
CA THR A 139 -4.28 -12.04 4.74
C THR A 139 -4.06 -11.43 6.12
N ALA A 140 -5.11 -11.41 6.94
CA ALA A 140 -5.02 -10.95 8.33
C ALA A 140 -3.96 -11.75 9.12
N GLY A 141 -3.12 -11.04 9.87
CA GLY A 141 -2.01 -11.62 10.64
C GLY A 141 -0.82 -12.09 9.78
N SER A 142 -0.79 -11.78 8.47
CA SER A 142 0.33 -12.12 7.58
C SER A 142 1.08 -10.89 7.11
N SER A 143 2.29 -11.15 6.60
CA SER A 143 3.08 -10.18 5.83
C SER A 143 3.24 -10.67 4.41
N GLU A 144 3.15 -9.74 3.46
CA GLU A 144 3.39 -9.97 2.04
C GLU A 144 4.48 -9.04 1.55
N SER A 145 5.35 -9.52 0.67
CA SER A 145 6.34 -8.67 0.02
C SER A 145 6.52 -9.07 -1.42
N HIS A 146 6.67 -8.08 -2.28
CA HIS A 146 6.92 -8.28 -3.70
C HIS A 146 7.82 -7.18 -4.26
N GLU A 147 8.61 -7.51 -5.26
CA GLU A 147 9.38 -6.54 -6.01
C GLU A 147 8.53 -6.05 -7.17
N THR A 148 8.31 -4.74 -7.26
CA THR A 148 7.45 -4.12 -8.25
C THR A 148 8.27 -3.21 -9.16
N GLU A 149 8.08 -3.35 -10.47
CA GLU A 149 8.51 -2.34 -11.43
C GLU A 149 7.40 -1.34 -11.64
N PHE A 150 7.73 -0.07 -11.46
CA PHE A 150 6.86 1.07 -11.68
C PHE A 150 7.27 1.80 -12.95
N VAL A 151 6.29 2.12 -13.77
CA VAL A 151 6.50 2.89 -15.01
C VAL A 151 5.77 4.23 -14.92
N PRO A 152 6.21 5.27 -15.65
CA PRO A 152 5.48 6.52 -15.72
C PRO A 152 4.01 6.26 -16.06
N ARG A 153 3.10 6.94 -15.39
CA ARG A 153 1.64 6.73 -15.53
C ARG A 153 1.18 6.76 -16.98
N ARG A 154 1.73 7.66 -17.78
CA ARG A 154 1.44 7.77 -19.21
C ARG A 154 1.80 6.51 -20.00
N VAL A 155 2.90 5.84 -19.65
CA VAL A 155 3.32 4.59 -20.32
C VAL A 155 2.35 3.45 -20.04
N ARG A 156 1.75 3.42 -18.86
CA ARG A 156 0.74 2.41 -18.49
C ARG A 156 -0.59 2.64 -19.19
N CYS A 157 -0.86 3.84 -19.65
CA CYS A 157 -2.11 4.19 -20.32
C CYS A 157 -2.15 3.66 -21.75
N GLN A 158 -3.18 2.88 -22.06
CA GLN A 158 -3.47 2.53 -23.45
C GLN A 158 -4.14 3.70 -24.17
N PRO A 159 -3.95 3.83 -25.51
CA PRO A 159 -4.70 4.81 -26.29
C PRO A 159 -6.22 4.66 -26.02
N ASN A 160 -6.89 5.77 -25.74
CA ASN A 160 -8.32 5.85 -25.44
C ASN A 160 -8.80 5.24 -24.10
N GLN A 161 -7.91 4.92 -23.18
CA GLN A 161 -8.29 4.47 -21.85
C GLN A 161 -8.82 5.65 -21.02
N THR A 162 -10.08 5.54 -20.56
CA THR A 162 -10.70 6.54 -19.64
C THR A 162 -9.99 6.56 -18.29
N GLY A 163 -9.75 7.76 -17.76
CA GLY A 163 -9.10 7.95 -16.45
C GLY A 163 -7.57 7.92 -16.48
N CYS A 164 -6.98 7.86 -17.66
CA CYS A 164 -5.55 8.01 -17.87
C CYS A 164 -5.19 9.47 -18.13
N ASP A 165 -4.23 9.97 -17.34
CA ASP A 165 -3.65 11.28 -17.60
C ASP A 165 -2.53 11.17 -18.62
N THR A 166 -2.84 11.50 -19.87
CA THR A 166 -1.87 11.50 -20.97
C THR A 166 -0.91 12.69 -20.92
N ASN A 167 -1.18 13.67 -20.04
CA ASN A 167 -0.33 14.84 -19.82
C ASN A 167 0.65 14.63 -18.66
N ALA A 168 0.68 13.44 -18.05
CA ALA A 168 1.63 13.12 -17.00
C ALA A 168 3.08 13.38 -17.47
N ASN A 169 3.84 14.06 -16.65
CA ASN A 169 5.22 14.38 -16.95
C ASN A 169 6.08 13.12 -16.98
N PHE A 170 6.89 12.96 -18.00
CA PHE A 170 7.97 11.99 -18.00
C PHE A 170 9.19 12.56 -17.31
N LEU A 171 9.82 11.78 -16.47
CA LEU A 171 11.17 12.07 -16.02
C LEU A 171 12.13 11.34 -16.96
N ASP A 172 12.92 12.07 -17.71
CA ASP A 172 14.02 11.53 -18.47
C ASP A 172 15.32 11.51 -17.65
N LYS A 173 16.35 10.86 -18.18
CA LYS A 173 17.63 10.70 -17.50
C LYS A 173 18.36 12.05 -17.29
N GLU A 174 18.33 12.90 -18.30
CA GLU A 174 19.01 14.20 -18.30
C GLU A 174 18.37 15.14 -17.28
N GLN A 175 17.05 15.18 -17.21
CA GLN A 175 16.31 15.94 -16.20
C GLN A 175 16.63 15.47 -14.77
N LEU A 176 16.68 14.14 -14.58
CA LEU A 176 17.06 13.58 -13.28
C LEU A 176 18.50 13.95 -12.90
N LEU A 177 19.46 13.79 -13.80
CA LEU A 177 20.86 14.16 -13.57
C LEU A 177 21.01 15.64 -13.25
N ALA A 178 20.34 16.51 -13.97
CA ALA A 178 20.35 17.95 -13.70
C ALA A 178 19.75 18.33 -12.34
N ALA A 179 18.70 17.61 -11.93
CA ALA A 179 18.13 17.78 -10.58
C ALA A 179 19.09 17.27 -9.51
N LEU A 180 19.77 16.15 -9.71
CA LEU A 180 20.75 15.58 -8.78
C LEU A 180 22.03 16.40 -8.61
N GLU A 181 22.36 17.25 -9.58
CA GLU A 181 23.44 18.23 -9.40
C GLU A 181 23.09 19.31 -8.39
N LYS A 182 21.81 19.65 -8.28
CA LYS A 182 21.31 20.67 -7.35
C LYS A 182 20.90 20.11 -6.00
N GLN A 183 20.37 18.88 -6.01
CA GLN A 183 19.82 18.22 -4.83
C GLN A 183 20.61 16.94 -4.53
N GLY A 184 21.17 16.85 -3.32
CA GLY A 184 21.88 15.63 -2.86
C GLY A 184 20.94 14.51 -2.43
N GLN A 185 19.63 14.73 -2.46
CA GLN A 185 18.63 13.79 -1.95
C GLN A 185 17.41 13.70 -2.88
N LEU A 186 16.85 12.49 -3.00
CA LEU A 186 15.56 12.25 -3.63
C LEU A 186 14.56 11.78 -2.59
N ARG A 187 13.35 12.33 -2.63
CA ARG A 187 12.28 11.95 -1.72
C ARG A 187 11.13 11.32 -2.50
N PHE A 188 10.94 10.02 -2.29
CA PHE A 188 9.88 9.23 -2.89
C PHE A 188 8.71 9.08 -1.91
N THR A 189 7.50 9.21 -2.42
CA THR A 189 6.27 8.94 -1.67
C THR A 189 5.60 7.74 -2.31
N PHE A 190 5.55 6.62 -1.59
CA PHE A 190 4.85 5.41 -1.99
C PHE A 190 3.42 5.47 -1.46
N ILE A 191 2.46 5.24 -2.33
CA ILE A 191 1.02 5.32 -2.05
C ILE A 191 0.40 4.00 -2.47
N THR A 192 -0.22 3.30 -1.54
CA THR A 192 -0.94 2.06 -1.80
C THR A 192 -2.42 2.26 -1.55
N GLU A 193 -3.23 2.03 -2.56
CA GLU A 193 -4.69 2.02 -2.46
C GLU A 193 -5.15 0.64 -2.02
N ILE A 194 -6.01 0.58 -1.00
CA ILE A 194 -6.60 -0.65 -0.48
C ILE A 194 -8.11 -0.62 -0.78
N TYR A 195 -8.68 -1.75 -1.19
CA TYR A 195 -10.13 -1.84 -1.44
C TYR A 195 -10.92 -1.55 -0.17
N GLY A 196 -11.87 -0.61 -0.28
CA GLY A 196 -12.76 -0.23 0.82
C GLY A 196 -12.14 0.67 1.88
N GLU A 197 -10.88 1.06 1.75
CA GLU A 197 -10.14 1.85 2.71
C GLU A 197 -9.49 3.10 2.11
N GLN A 198 -8.96 3.94 2.99
CA GLN A 198 -8.10 5.05 2.60
C GLN A 198 -6.74 4.52 2.16
N SER A 199 -6.06 5.27 1.28
CA SER A 199 -4.72 4.92 0.84
C SER A 199 -3.71 5.03 1.99
N VAL A 200 -2.80 4.06 2.07
CA VAL A 200 -1.65 4.08 2.98
C VAL A 200 -0.45 4.69 2.26
N THR A 201 0.27 5.55 2.95
CA THR A 201 1.39 6.29 2.37
C THR A 201 2.63 6.14 3.24
N VAL A 202 3.78 5.93 2.61
CA VAL A 202 5.08 5.95 3.25
C VAL A 202 6.06 6.78 2.42
N THR A 203 6.93 7.49 3.10
CA THR A 203 7.94 8.33 2.46
C THR A 203 9.34 7.75 2.67
N CYS A 204 10.09 7.73 1.60
CA CYS A 204 11.45 7.23 1.54
C CYS A 204 12.38 8.33 1.02
N THR A 205 13.48 8.55 1.70
CA THR A 205 14.55 9.43 1.23
C THR A 205 15.76 8.61 0.81
N VAL A 206 16.36 9.00 -0.29
CA VAL A 206 17.56 8.42 -0.87
C VAL A 206 18.62 9.50 -0.94
N ASP A 207 19.77 9.26 -0.32
CA ASP A 207 20.96 10.10 -0.48
C ASP A 207 21.67 9.73 -1.77
N VAL A 208 21.92 10.72 -2.62
CA VAL A 208 22.57 10.50 -3.91
C VAL A 208 23.98 11.10 -3.90
N ASP A 209 24.95 10.24 -3.74
CA ASP A 209 26.37 10.60 -3.79
C ASP A 209 26.90 10.71 -5.23
N ALA A 210 28.19 11.06 -5.36
CA ALA A 210 28.84 11.16 -6.67
C ALA A 210 28.91 9.81 -7.40
N GLY A 211 29.07 8.70 -6.68
CA GLY A 211 29.12 7.35 -7.26
C GLY A 211 27.80 6.93 -7.88
N LEU A 212 26.69 7.19 -7.20
CA LEU A 212 25.35 6.90 -7.72
C LEU A 212 25.02 7.75 -8.96
N ARG A 213 25.42 9.03 -8.97
CA ARG A 213 25.28 9.89 -10.15
C ARG A 213 26.09 9.38 -11.33
N LEU A 214 27.34 8.95 -11.09
CA LEU A 214 28.17 8.36 -12.12
C LEU A 214 27.57 7.06 -12.65
N ALA A 215 27.07 6.19 -11.79
CA ALA A 215 26.39 4.95 -12.18
C ALA A 215 25.17 5.23 -13.08
N LEU A 216 24.34 6.17 -12.72
CA LEU A 216 23.19 6.57 -13.57
C LEU A 216 23.65 7.13 -14.90
N LYS A 217 24.74 7.93 -14.91
CA LYS A 217 25.27 8.54 -16.13
C LYS A 217 25.83 7.50 -17.11
N GLU A 218 26.62 6.54 -16.61
CA GLU A 218 27.35 5.58 -17.44
C GLU A 218 26.55 4.31 -17.75
N TYR A 219 25.75 3.81 -16.79
CA TYR A 219 25.09 2.50 -16.88
C TYR A 219 23.58 2.58 -17.04
N ASP A 220 22.99 3.77 -17.15
CA ASP A 220 21.54 3.98 -17.26
C ASP A 220 20.73 3.46 -16.05
N TRP A 221 21.38 3.20 -14.90
CA TRP A 221 20.70 2.81 -13.68
C TRP A 221 21.46 3.23 -12.43
N MET A 222 20.75 3.34 -11.33
CA MET A 222 21.32 3.50 -9.99
C MET A 222 20.48 2.72 -8.97
N ALA A 223 21.12 2.18 -7.94
CA ALA A 223 20.45 1.55 -6.82
C ALA A 223 20.91 2.20 -5.53
N ALA A 224 19.97 2.66 -4.73
CA ALA A 224 20.28 3.38 -3.50
C ALA A 224 19.39 2.91 -2.36
N SER A 225 19.99 2.90 -1.16
CA SER A 225 19.23 2.58 0.05
C SER A 225 18.24 3.67 0.37
N CYS A 226 17.08 3.23 0.84
CA CYS A 226 15.96 4.05 1.23
C CYS A 226 15.90 4.11 2.76
N TRP A 227 15.69 5.27 3.32
CA TRP A 227 15.44 5.41 4.74
C TRP A 227 14.17 6.23 5.00
N GLU A 228 13.42 5.78 5.99
CA GLU A 228 12.15 6.39 6.36
C GLU A 228 12.37 7.76 7.00
N VAL A 229 11.63 8.75 6.54
CA VAL A 229 11.54 10.07 7.19
C VAL A 229 10.37 10.01 8.16
N LYS A 230 10.67 10.01 9.45
CA LYS A 230 9.68 10.12 10.52
C LYS A 230 9.12 11.53 10.63
#